data_66283fdc249cde90bcc26c4fdd7d0a77
#
_entry.id   66283fdc249cde90bcc26c4fdd7d0a77
#
_cell.length_a   1.000
_cell.length_b   1.000
_cell.length_c   1.000
_cell.angle_alpha   90.00
_cell.angle_beta   90.00
_cell.angle_gamma   90.00
#
_symmetry.space_group_name_H-M   'P 1'
#
loop_
_entity.id
_entity.type
_entity.pdbx_description
1 polymer ?
#
loop_
_entity_poly.entity_id
_entity_poly.type
_entity_poly.pdbx_seq_one_letter_code
_entity_poly.pdbx_strand_id
1 'polypeptide(L)'
;MLYQSADGSRTTLTSPTAMPQAGAFLWNRRMMIQVTCRGYATAQFMQPEPAKYSHAPNLEAKSFMQPEQAYYAHHPGRFFYVKDEDTGEFFSAPYEPVRAPLDRFAFTPGRSAIEWEAEKLGLRVSLRLSLPADEVAELWTLEVMDLSGRARRLSVYPYFTVGYMSWMNQSAEYRPDLGGIVASSVTPYQKLQDYFKNRLFKDKTVLLCEDIPDAWEANQSGFEGEGGLHAPSALREERLACGDARYETPVACVQYRLALGAGAVSTKRFVFAPARDDAEIAQLRRRYLSADGFTAAALGYDRYIEQGAGCIAVETPDKDFDNFVNHWLARQVYYHGDANRLSTDPQTRNYLQDNMGMAFIRPAAARAAFLHALGQQEANGAMPDGILLFEGAELKYINQIPHTDHCVWLPVCLRAYLDETGDAAILDEPVTGHDGQTKSVFARISMAMDWLLHKRDRRGLSFIEQGDWCDPMNMVGYKGRGVSGWLTVAAAYALRLWADICTERGDDR
;
A
#
# COMPACT_ATOMS: atom_id res chain seq x y z
N MET A 1 5.32 11.04 -23.10
CA MET A 1 6.34 12.03 -22.71
C MET A 1 6.17 12.27 -21.22
N LEU A 2 7.24 12.38 -20.46
CA LEU A 2 7.20 12.73 -19.04
C LEU A 2 7.46 14.24 -18.90
N TYR A 3 6.75 14.84 -17.96
CA TYR A 3 6.89 16.25 -17.60
C TYR A 3 6.98 16.36 -16.08
N GLN A 4 7.89 17.17 -15.56
CA GLN A 4 8.00 17.49 -14.15
C GLN A 4 7.43 18.87 -13.83
N SER A 5 6.81 19.02 -12.65
CA SER A 5 6.43 20.33 -12.12
C SER A 5 7.69 21.14 -11.78
N ALA A 6 7.55 22.48 -11.79
CA ALA A 6 8.68 23.37 -11.52
C ALA A 6 9.30 23.17 -10.10
N ASP A 7 8.50 22.73 -9.14
CA ASP A 7 8.93 22.42 -7.77
C ASP A 7 9.39 20.96 -7.60
N GLY A 8 9.39 20.16 -8.68
CA GLY A 8 9.77 18.75 -8.67
C GLY A 8 8.84 17.82 -7.90
N SER A 9 7.75 18.31 -7.31
CA SER A 9 6.85 17.51 -6.47
C SER A 9 5.95 16.57 -7.27
N ARG A 10 5.83 16.78 -8.58
CA ARG A 10 4.93 16.03 -9.47
C ARG A 10 5.61 15.67 -10.79
N THR A 11 5.33 14.47 -11.25
CA THR A 11 5.71 14.00 -12.58
C THR A 11 4.46 13.63 -13.36
N THR A 12 4.30 14.12 -14.57
CA THR A 12 3.13 13.85 -15.39
C THR A 12 3.50 13.01 -16.62
N LEU A 13 2.82 11.88 -16.78
CA LEU A 13 2.84 11.07 -18.00
C LEU A 13 1.69 11.51 -18.92
N THR A 14 2.00 11.88 -20.15
CA THR A 14 1.01 12.44 -21.10
C THR A 14 0.49 11.44 -22.14
N SER A 15 0.75 10.15 -21.95
CA SER A 15 0.25 9.08 -22.83
C SER A 15 -0.02 7.80 -22.05
N PRO A 16 -1.20 7.19 -22.16
CA PRO A 16 -1.52 5.94 -21.47
C PRO A 16 -0.84 4.72 -22.13
N THR A 17 -0.21 4.89 -23.30
CA THR A 17 0.40 3.80 -24.08
C THR A 17 1.92 3.88 -24.15
N ALA A 18 2.53 5.03 -23.87
CA ALA A 18 3.99 5.19 -23.89
C ALA A 18 4.68 4.40 -22.76
N MET A 19 4.07 4.37 -21.57
CA MET A 19 4.52 3.59 -20.41
C MET A 19 3.31 2.94 -19.76
N PRO A 20 2.74 1.88 -20.37
CA PRO A 20 1.43 1.36 -19.99
C PRO A 20 1.39 0.76 -18.56
N GLN A 21 2.53 0.41 -17.99
CA GLN A 21 2.68 -0.09 -16.63
C GLN A 21 3.09 1.01 -15.62
N ALA A 22 3.20 2.27 -16.06
CA ALA A 22 3.49 3.36 -15.13
C ALA A 22 2.46 3.37 -14.01
N GLY A 23 2.94 3.34 -12.78
CA GLY A 23 2.11 3.24 -11.60
C GLY A 23 2.57 4.17 -10.49
N ALA A 24 1.72 4.30 -9.50
CA ALA A 24 1.98 5.03 -8.28
C ALA A 24 1.29 4.34 -7.10
N PHE A 25 1.64 4.72 -5.89
CA PHE A 25 1.00 4.19 -4.70
C PHE A 25 0.82 5.28 -3.64
N LEU A 26 -0.22 5.10 -2.83
CA LEU A 26 -0.45 5.83 -1.59
C LEU A 26 -0.56 4.83 -0.46
N TRP A 27 -0.18 5.26 0.75
CA TRP A 27 -0.26 4.42 1.94
C TRP A 27 -0.56 5.23 3.19
N ASN A 28 -1.05 4.56 4.18
CA ASN A 28 -0.96 4.95 5.58
C ASN A 28 -0.54 3.71 6.39
N ARG A 29 -0.44 3.81 7.71
CA ARG A 29 -0.01 2.69 8.56
C ARG A 29 -0.91 1.45 8.49
N ARG A 30 -2.08 1.56 7.90
CA ARG A 30 -3.10 0.51 7.90
C ARG A 30 -3.41 -0.04 6.53
N MET A 31 -3.07 0.69 5.47
CA MET A 31 -3.35 0.30 4.10
C MET A 31 -2.31 0.81 3.11
N MET A 32 -2.31 0.21 1.96
CA MET A 32 -1.62 0.66 0.77
C MET A 32 -2.50 0.41 -0.44
N ILE A 33 -2.55 1.35 -1.37
CA ILE A 33 -3.13 1.19 -2.69
C ILE A 33 -2.09 1.46 -3.75
N GLN A 34 -1.97 0.55 -4.70
CA GLN A 34 -1.20 0.72 -5.94
C GLN A 34 -2.18 0.95 -7.10
N VAL A 35 -1.87 1.92 -7.94
CA VAL A 35 -2.65 2.25 -9.13
C VAL A 35 -1.75 2.39 -10.34
N THR A 36 -2.31 2.20 -11.52
CA THR A 36 -1.61 2.45 -12.79
C THR A 36 -2.16 3.68 -13.50
N CYS A 37 -1.39 4.21 -14.44
CA CYS A 37 -1.83 5.31 -15.29
C CYS A 37 -3.11 4.98 -16.08
N ARG A 38 -3.45 3.70 -16.24
CA ARG A 38 -4.59 3.23 -17.04
C ARG A 38 -5.85 2.97 -16.21
N GLY A 39 -5.81 3.01 -14.87
CA GLY A 39 -6.96 2.82 -13.98
C GLY A 39 -7.03 1.47 -13.27
N TYR A 40 -6.05 0.58 -13.48
CA TYR A 40 -5.92 -0.60 -12.63
C TYR A 40 -5.54 -0.19 -11.23
N ALA A 41 -6.10 -0.86 -10.24
CA ALA A 41 -5.88 -0.55 -8.84
C ALA A 41 -6.03 -1.80 -7.97
N THR A 42 -5.10 -1.97 -7.03
CA THR A 42 -5.17 -2.97 -5.97
C THR A 42 -4.88 -2.33 -4.64
N ALA A 43 -5.67 -2.68 -3.64
CA ALA A 43 -5.50 -2.20 -2.29
C ALA A 43 -5.35 -3.35 -1.30
N GLN A 44 -4.49 -3.14 -0.31
CA GLN A 44 -4.21 -4.08 0.76
C GLN A 44 -4.29 -3.33 2.10
N PHE A 45 -4.83 -3.97 3.13
CA PHE A 45 -4.96 -3.38 4.46
C PHE A 45 -4.63 -4.40 5.55
N MET A 46 -4.34 -3.92 6.77
CA MET A 46 -4.00 -4.73 7.93
C MET A 46 -5.22 -5.10 8.75
N GLN A 47 -5.41 -6.47 9.05
CA GLN A 47 -6.57 -6.89 9.85
C GLN A 47 -6.49 -8.34 10.41
N PRO A 48 -5.67 -8.71 11.38
CA PRO A 48 -4.32 -8.20 11.63
C PRO A 48 -3.37 -8.57 10.51
N GLU A 49 -3.70 -9.62 9.72
CA GLU A 49 -2.95 -10.02 8.54
C GLU A 49 -3.28 -9.11 7.37
N PRO A 50 -2.37 -8.93 6.41
CA PRO A 50 -2.68 -8.20 5.18
C PRO A 50 -3.86 -8.82 4.45
N ALA A 51 -4.85 -8.01 4.11
CA ALA A 51 -6.04 -8.41 3.38
C ALA A 51 -6.32 -7.44 2.23
N LYS A 52 -7.08 -7.88 1.24
CA LYS A 52 -7.44 -7.08 0.06
C LYS A 52 -8.95 -6.99 -0.08
N TYR A 53 -9.42 -5.87 -0.57
CA TYR A 53 -10.84 -5.59 -0.78
C TYR A 53 -11.19 -5.23 -2.22
N SER A 54 -10.24 -5.36 -3.15
CA SER A 54 -10.42 -4.97 -4.54
C SER A 54 -10.33 -6.13 -5.55
N HIS A 55 -10.09 -7.34 -5.10
CA HIS A 55 -10.08 -8.54 -5.92
C HIS A 55 -10.04 -9.82 -5.05
N ALA A 56 -10.27 -10.97 -5.67
CA ALA A 56 -10.29 -12.24 -4.97
C ALA A 56 -8.97 -12.58 -4.26
N PRO A 57 -9.02 -13.21 -3.09
CA PRO A 57 -7.82 -13.55 -2.31
C PRO A 57 -6.77 -14.36 -3.05
N ASN A 58 -7.16 -15.25 -3.94
CA ASN A 58 -6.24 -16.07 -4.73
C ASN A 58 -5.38 -15.29 -5.73
N LEU A 59 -5.70 -14.02 -6.00
CA LEU A 59 -4.92 -13.13 -6.85
C LEU A 59 -3.96 -12.22 -6.06
N GLU A 60 -4.05 -12.25 -4.75
CA GLU A 60 -3.38 -11.29 -3.87
C GLU A 60 -1.89 -11.15 -4.08
N ALA A 61 -1.16 -12.24 -3.90
CA ALA A 61 0.30 -12.20 -3.90
C ALA A 61 0.87 -11.64 -5.22
N LYS A 62 0.19 -11.91 -6.31
CA LYS A 62 0.69 -11.60 -7.65
C LYS A 62 0.39 -10.17 -8.08
N SER A 63 -0.80 -9.67 -7.78
CA SER A 63 -1.24 -8.37 -8.27
C SER A 63 -0.46 -7.19 -7.67
N PHE A 64 0.18 -7.40 -6.53
CA PHE A 64 0.96 -6.37 -5.85
C PHE A 64 2.44 -6.40 -6.20
N MET A 65 3.00 -7.62 -6.30
CA MET A 65 4.43 -7.84 -6.55
C MET A 65 4.75 -8.04 -8.03
N GLN A 66 3.76 -8.46 -8.83
CA GLN A 66 3.91 -8.80 -10.24
C GLN A 66 2.73 -8.24 -11.04
N PRO A 67 2.67 -6.91 -11.22
CA PRO A 67 1.56 -6.24 -11.90
C PRO A 67 1.47 -6.57 -13.39
N GLU A 68 2.55 -7.08 -13.98
CA GLU A 68 2.62 -7.46 -15.39
C GLU A 68 1.80 -8.69 -15.74
N GLN A 69 1.44 -9.50 -14.75
CA GLN A 69 0.67 -10.72 -15.02
C GLN A 69 -0.72 -10.38 -15.50
N ALA A 70 -1.08 -11.01 -16.60
CA ALA A 70 -2.38 -10.83 -17.23
C ALA A 70 -2.74 -9.36 -17.51
N TYR A 71 -1.77 -8.57 -17.96
CA TYR A 71 -1.96 -7.15 -18.28
C TYR A 71 -3.15 -6.87 -19.21
N TYR A 72 -3.51 -7.83 -20.05
CA TYR A 72 -4.65 -7.76 -20.97
C TYR A 72 -5.89 -8.53 -20.49
N ALA A 73 -5.82 -9.14 -19.31
CA ALA A 73 -6.95 -9.78 -18.66
C ALA A 73 -7.72 -8.80 -17.78
N HIS A 74 -8.78 -9.28 -17.14
CA HIS A 74 -9.56 -8.48 -16.22
C HIS A 74 -8.78 -8.20 -14.94
N HIS A 75 -8.12 -7.05 -14.88
CA HIS A 75 -7.49 -6.55 -13.68
C HIS A 75 -8.50 -5.83 -12.79
N PRO A 76 -8.33 -5.91 -11.45
CA PRO A 76 -9.06 -5.04 -10.56
C PRO A 76 -8.74 -3.57 -10.87
N GLY A 77 -9.77 -2.74 -10.87
CA GLY A 77 -9.61 -1.34 -11.26
C GLY A 77 -10.67 -0.42 -10.68
N ARG A 78 -10.45 0.85 -10.94
CA ARG A 78 -11.38 1.96 -10.68
C ARG A 78 -11.56 2.65 -12.02
N PHE A 79 -12.66 2.35 -12.69
CA PHE A 79 -12.96 2.83 -14.03
C PHE A 79 -14.16 3.76 -13.99
N PHE A 80 -14.16 4.76 -14.85
CA PHE A 80 -15.23 5.74 -14.93
C PHE A 80 -15.67 5.85 -16.39
N TYR A 81 -16.77 5.17 -16.75
CA TYR A 81 -17.31 5.32 -18.08
C TYR A 81 -18.08 6.62 -18.20
N VAL A 82 -18.00 7.26 -19.35
CA VAL A 82 -18.73 8.47 -19.69
C VAL A 82 -19.40 8.27 -21.05
N LYS A 83 -20.71 8.43 -21.08
CA LYS A 83 -21.54 8.30 -22.29
C LYS A 83 -22.18 9.65 -22.61
N ASP A 84 -22.08 10.04 -23.85
CA ASP A 84 -22.88 11.14 -24.41
C ASP A 84 -24.26 10.58 -24.81
N GLU A 85 -25.31 11.03 -24.15
CA GLU A 85 -26.67 10.52 -24.38
C GLU A 85 -27.28 11.03 -25.71
N ASP A 86 -26.69 12.07 -26.29
CA ASP A 86 -27.15 12.62 -27.57
C ASP A 86 -26.60 11.84 -28.78
N THR A 87 -25.38 11.27 -28.65
CA THR A 87 -24.74 10.51 -29.72
C THR A 87 -24.68 9.00 -29.47
N GLY A 88 -24.80 8.58 -28.21
CA GLY A 88 -24.57 7.20 -27.77
C GLY A 88 -23.10 6.79 -27.70
N GLU A 89 -22.17 7.68 -28.05
CA GLU A 89 -20.73 7.42 -27.93
C GLU A 89 -20.30 7.42 -26.47
N PHE A 90 -19.34 6.53 -26.14
CA PHE A 90 -18.80 6.45 -24.79
C PHE A 90 -17.29 6.19 -24.80
N PHE A 91 -16.65 6.53 -23.69
CA PHE A 91 -15.26 6.20 -23.39
C PHE A 91 -15.10 5.92 -21.90
N SER A 92 -13.92 5.49 -21.50
CA SER A 92 -13.57 5.30 -20.08
C SER A 92 -12.39 6.19 -19.69
N ALA A 93 -12.45 6.69 -18.46
CA ALA A 93 -11.34 7.33 -17.77
C ALA A 93 -10.85 6.39 -16.63
N PRO A 94 -9.50 6.35 -16.40
CA PRO A 94 -8.52 7.17 -17.12
C PRO A 94 -8.24 6.71 -18.55
N TYR A 95 -8.33 5.39 -18.85
CA TYR A 95 -8.12 4.84 -20.20
C TYR A 95 -8.74 3.45 -20.37
N GLU A 96 -8.48 2.55 -19.41
CA GLU A 96 -9.12 1.24 -19.35
C GLU A 96 -10.57 1.37 -18.88
N PRO A 97 -11.43 0.42 -19.27
CA PRO A 97 -11.22 -0.74 -20.14
C PRO A 97 -11.51 -0.47 -21.63
N VAL A 98 -12.15 0.66 -21.98
CA VAL A 98 -12.58 0.96 -23.36
C VAL A 98 -11.40 1.19 -24.30
N ARG A 99 -10.31 1.77 -23.78
CA ARG A 99 -9.10 2.11 -24.56
C ARG A 99 -9.36 3.05 -25.76
N ALA A 100 -10.37 3.90 -25.64
CA ALA A 100 -10.68 4.86 -26.68
C ALA A 100 -9.48 5.82 -26.93
N PRO A 101 -9.16 6.18 -28.18
CA PRO A 101 -8.20 7.23 -28.44
C PRO A 101 -8.62 8.52 -27.73
N LEU A 102 -7.77 9.07 -26.89
CA LEU A 102 -8.01 10.30 -26.14
C LEU A 102 -7.43 11.51 -26.86
N ASP A 103 -8.09 12.65 -26.77
CA ASP A 103 -7.60 13.92 -27.32
C ASP A 103 -6.47 14.47 -26.43
N ARG A 104 -6.57 14.26 -25.12
CA ARG A 104 -5.54 14.57 -24.13
C ARG A 104 -5.56 13.52 -23.01
N PHE A 105 -4.39 13.28 -22.44
CA PHE A 105 -4.22 12.41 -21.29
C PHE A 105 -3.14 12.97 -20.36
N ALA A 106 -3.37 12.89 -19.06
CA ALA A 106 -2.36 13.15 -18.04
C ALA A 106 -2.52 12.18 -16.88
N PHE A 107 -1.42 11.61 -16.42
CA PHE A 107 -1.32 10.87 -15.17
C PHE A 107 -0.27 11.53 -14.31
N THR A 108 -0.66 12.03 -13.16
CA THR A 108 0.18 12.84 -12.28
C THR A 108 0.22 12.23 -10.88
N PRO A 109 1.17 11.34 -10.60
CA PRO A 109 1.46 10.91 -9.24
C PRO A 109 2.03 12.09 -8.44
N GLY A 110 1.34 12.47 -7.37
CA GLY A 110 1.83 13.39 -6.36
C GLY A 110 2.27 12.65 -5.10
N ARG A 111 2.82 13.36 -4.11
CA ARG A 111 3.25 12.77 -2.84
C ARG A 111 2.08 12.23 -2.01
N SER A 112 0.95 12.95 -1.98
CA SER A 112 -0.23 12.67 -1.15
C SER A 112 -1.52 12.49 -1.94
N ALA A 113 -1.49 12.66 -3.25
CA ALA A 113 -2.62 12.41 -4.14
C ALA A 113 -2.13 11.91 -5.49
N ILE A 114 -2.99 11.17 -6.18
CA ILE A 114 -2.74 10.72 -7.55
C ILE A 114 -3.87 11.26 -8.42
N GLU A 115 -3.53 11.85 -9.56
CA GLU A 115 -4.47 12.51 -10.43
C GLU A 115 -4.38 11.94 -11.86
N TRP A 116 -5.53 11.84 -12.51
CA TRP A 116 -5.66 11.52 -13.93
C TRP A 116 -6.54 12.55 -14.60
N GLU A 117 -6.25 12.85 -15.84
CA GLU A 117 -7.02 13.69 -16.70
C GLU A 117 -7.16 13.04 -18.08
N ALA A 118 -8.37 12.93 -18.58
CA ALA A 118 -8.68 12.40 -19.89
C ALA A 118 -9.63 13.33 -20.63
N GLU A 119 -9.27 13.75 -21.85
CA GLU A 119 -10.16 14.55 -22.71
C GLU A 119 -10.62 13.70 -23.89
N LYS A 120 -11.93 13.68 -24.10
CA LYS A 120 -12.61 12.99 -25.21
C LYS A 120 -14.01 13.56 -25.42
N LEU A 121 -14.51 13.53 -26.64
CA LEU A 121 -15.86 14.00 -26.99
C LEU A 121 -16.14 15.46 -26.58
N GLY A 122 -15.11 16.32 -26.47
CA GLY A 122 -15.26 17.68 -25.97
C GLY A 122 -15.55 17.77 -24.46
N LEU A 123 -15.17 16.75 -23.71
CA LEU A 123 -15.25 16.67 -22.26
C LEU A 123 -13.86 16.49 -21.66
N ARG A 124 -13.64 17.05 -20.46
CA ARG A 124 -12.52 16.71 -19.59
C ARG A 124 -13.05 15.95 -18.39
N VAL A 125 -12.47 14.78 -18.16
CA VAL A 125 -12.71 13.97 -16.98
C VAL A 125 -11.45 14.00 -16.13
N SER A 126 -11.56 14.54 -14.92
CA SER A 126 -10.48 14.57 -13.93
C SER A 126 -10.81 13.65 -12.78
N LEU A 127 -9.85 12.83 -12.40
CA LEU A 127 -9.94 11.89 -11.28
C LEU A 127 -8.85 12.21 -10.27
N ARG A 128 -9.19 12.20 -9.00
CA ARG A 128 -8.22 12.36 -7.91
C ARG A 128 -8.45 11.29 -6.86
N LEU A 129 -7.37 10.61 -6.50
CA LEU A 129 -7.30 9.66 -5.38
C LEU A 129 -6.48 10.27 -4.24
N SER A 130 -7.00 10.20 -3.04
CA SER A 130 -6.31 10.47 -1.78
C SER A 130 -6.72 9.44 -0.74
N LEU A 131 -6.09 9.44 0.43
CA LEU A 131 -6.43 8.58 1.57
C LEU A 131 -6.71 9.42 2.82
N PRO A 132 -7.41 8.88 3.82
CA PRO A 132 -7.32 9.40 5.18
C PRO A 132 -5.98 8.96 5.81
N ALA A 133 -5.47 9.73 6.75
CA ALA A 133 -4.19 9.44 7.42
C ALA A 133 -4.24 8.18 8.32
N ASP A 134 -5.39 7.86 8.89
CA ASP A 134 -5.55 6.89 9.97
C ASP A 134 -6.64 5.82 9.75
N GLU A 135 -7.28 5.81 8.57
CA GLU A 135 -8.38 4.89 8.26
C GLU A 135 -8.11 4.12 6.95
N VAL A 136 -8.75 2.97 6.81
CA VAL A 136 -8.70 2.15 5.59
C VAL A 136 -9.82 2.58 4.66
N ALA A 137 -9.54 3.53 3.79
CA ALA A 137 -10.49 4.04 2.80
C ALA A 137 -9.77 4.73 1.64
N GLU A 138 -10.33 4.60 0.45
CA GLU A 138 -9.97 5.39 -0.73
C GLU A 138 -10.93 6.57 -0.84
N LEU A 139 -10.40 7.77 -1.03
CA LEU A 139 -11.16 9.00 -1.25
C LEU A 139 -11.03 9.40 -2.71
N TRP A 140 -12.11 9.24 -3.46
CA TRP A 140 -12.15 9.51 -4.90
C TRP A 140 -12.96 10.77 -5.21
N THR A 141 -12.40 11.65 -6.03
CA THR A 141 -13.11 12.76 -6.65
C THR A 141 -13.14 12.54 -8.16
N LEU A 142 -14.31 12.67 -8.73
CA LEU A 142 -14.57 12.71 -10.17
C LEU A 142 -15.08 14.09 -10.55
N GLU A 143 -14.47 14.73 -11.52
CA GLU A 143 -14.96 15.96 -12.14
C GLU A 143 -15.16 15.74 -13.63
N VAL A 144 -16.32 16.16 -14.15
CA VAL A 144 -16.63 16.16 -15.58
C VAL A 144 -16.91 17.59 -16.01
N MET A 145 -16.10 18.11 -16.92
CA MET A 145 -16.17 19.48 -17.42
C MET A 145 -16.51 19.50 -18.92
N ASP A 146 -17.44 20.33 -19.31
CA ASP A 146 -17.69 20.59 -20.73
C ASP A 146 -16.63 21.52 -21.33
N LEU A 147 -15.98 21.07 -22.41
CA LEU A 147 -15.02 21.86 -23.20
C LEU A 147 -15.63 22.31 -24.55
N SER A 148 -16.80 21.80 -24.90
CA SER A 148 -17.43 22.06 -26.20
C SER A 148 -18.16 23.40 -26.28
N GLY A 149 -18.41 24.04 -25.14
CA GLY A 149 -19.18 25.29 -25.05
C GLY A 149 -20.66 25.14 -25.32
N ARG A 150 -21.21 23.93 -25.25
CA ARG A 150 -22.64 23.64 -25.44
C ARG A 150 -23.22 22.83 -24.27
N ALA A 151 -24.52 22.93 -24.08
CA ALA A 151 -25.20 22.07 -23.10
C ALA A 151 -25.16 20.61 -23.57
N ARG A 152 -24.95 19.69 -22.61
CA ARG A 152 -24.78 18.26 -22.83
C ARG A 152 -25.66 17.44 -21.90
N ARG A 153 -26.13 16.31 -22.41
CA ARG A 153 -26.73 15.24 -21.59
C ARG A 153 -25.77 14.04 -21.54
N LEU A 154 -25.30 13.72 -20.37
CA LEU A 154 -24.30 12.70 -20.16
C LEU A 154 -24.78 11.68 -19.14
N SER A 155 -24.30 10.46 -19.25
CA SER A 155 -24.32 9.49 -18.14
C SER A 155 -22.89 9.14 -17.75
N VAL A 156 -22.64 9.10 -16.45
CA VAL A 156 -21.34 8.74 -15.89
C VAL A 156 -21.49 7.51 -15.00
N TYR A 157 -20.58 6.55 -15.19
CA TYR A 157 -20.64 5.25 -14.52
C TYR A 157 -19.33 4.97 -13.80
N PRO A 158 -19.18 5.40 -12.54
CA PRO A 158 -18.12 4.90 -11.67
C PRO A 158 -18.26 3.40 -11.48
N TYR A 159 -17.24 2.63 -11.88
CA TYR A 159 -17.18 1.18 -11.83
C TYR A 159 -15.97 0.74 -11.01
N PHE A 160 -16.21 0.11 -9.87
CA PHE A 160 -15.18 -0.32 -8.95
C PHE A 160 -15.22 -1.85 -8.81
N THR A 161 -14.10 -2.50 -9.07
CA THR A 161 -13.95 -3.93 -8.82
C THR A 161 -13.99 -4.19 -7.31
N VAL A 162 -14.88 -5.07 -6.89
CA VAL A 162 -15.06 -5.42 -5.48
C VAL A 162 -14.12 -6.56 -5.10
N GLY A 163 -13.48 -6.44 -3.93
CA GLY A 163 -12.75 -7.51 -3.27
C GLY A 163 -13.62 -8.24 -2.25
N TYR A 164 -13.22 -9.46 -1.90
CA TYR A 164 -13.91 -10.29 -0.92
C TYR A 164 -12.94 -11.29 -0.28
N MET A 165 -13.24 -11.69 0.94
CA MET A 165 -12.40 -12.64 1.68
C MET A 165 -12.58 -14.09 1.24
N SER A 166 -13.68 -14.41 0.57
CA SER A 166 -14.00 -15.75 0.09
C SER A 166 -14.59 -15.69 -1.31
N TRP A 167 -14.31 -16.73 -2.10
CA TRP A 167 -14.93 -16.93 -3.40
C TRP A 167 -16.36 -17.47 -3.34
N MET A 168 -16.82 -17.82 -2.11
CA MET A 168 -18.15 -18.39 -1.92
C MET A 168 -19.12 -17.37 -1.33
N ASN A 169 -20.39 -17.55 -1.70
CA ASN A 169 -21.52 -16.78 -1.18
C ASN A 169 -21.33 -15.26 -1.34
N GLN A 170 -20.80 -14.86 -2.49
CA GLN A 170 -20.63 -13.45 -2.83
C GLN A 170 -21.99 -12.82 -3.09
N SER A 171 -22.17 -11.63 -2.59
CA SER A 171 -23.37 -10.83 -2.76
C SER A 171 -23.04 -9.35 -2.78
N ALA A 172 -23.83 -8.57 -3.50
CA ALA A 172 -23.76 -7.11 -3.42
C ALA A 172 -25.16 -6.53 -3.68
N GLU A 173 -25.48 -5.46 -2.98
CA GLU A 173 -26.74 -4.75 -3.12
C GLU A 173 -26.54 -3.24 -2.90
N TYR A 174 -27.38 -2.43 -3.51
CA TYR A 174 -27.44 -1.02 -3.17
C TYR A 174 -28.27 -0.82 -1.90
N ARG A 175 -27.70 -0.11 -0.93
CA ARG A 175 -28.30 0.20 0.37
C ARG A 175 -28.62 1.70 0.44
N PRO A 176 -29.87 2.10 0.16
CA PRO A 176 -30.24 3.51 0.21
C PRO A 176 -30.03 4.16 1.57
N ASP A 177 -30.22 3.41 2.65
CA ASP A 177 -30.00 3.82 4.03
C ASP A 177 -28.54 4.11 4.35
N LEU A 178 -27.61 3.41 3.70
CA LEU A 178 -26.16 3.59 3.82
C LEU A 178 -25.59 4.50 2.71
N GLY A 179 -26.33 4.70 1.63
CA GLY A 179 -25.98 5.56 0.51
C GLY A 179 -24.89 5.01 -0.40
N GLY A 180 -24.94 3.72 -0.70
CA GLY A 180 -23.97 3.08 -1.58
C GLY A 180 -24.21 1.60 -1.81
N ILE A 181 -23.29 0.98 -2.56
CA ILE A 181 -23.27 -0.46 -2.80
C ILE A 181 -22.46 -1.13 -1.70
N VAL A 182 -23.03 -2.17 -1.12
CA VAL A 182 -22.41 -3.00 -0.08
C VAL A 182 -22.27 -4.41 -0.63
N ALA A 183 -21.02 -4.86 -0.77
CA ALA A 183 -20.70 -6.23 -1.14
C ALA A 183 -20.22 -7.01 0.08
N SER A 184 -20.54 -8.30 0.13
CA SER A 184 -20.14 -9.21 1.19
C SER A 184 -19.84 -10.61 0.67
N SER A 185 -19.07 -11.37 1.43
CA SER A 185 -18.82 -12.78 1.20
C SER A 185 -18.83 -13.55 2.50
N VAL A 186 -19.07 -14.86 2.43
CA VAL A 186 -19.02 -15.73 3.59
C VAL A 186 -17.91 -16.74 3.40
N THR A 187 -17.00 -16.82 4.37
CA THR A 187 -15.95 -17.85 4.36
C THR A 187 -16.51 -19.18 4.84
N PRO A 188 -16.58 -20.21 3.97
CA PRO A 188 -17.02 -21.54 4.35
C PRO A 188 -15.90 -22.27 5.11
N TYR A 189 -16.26 -23.37 5.75
CA TYR A 189 -15.29 -24.33 6.34
C TYR A 189 -14.33 -23.72 7.36
N GLN A 190 -14.86 -22.92 8.28
CA GLN A 190 -14.06 -22.39 9.37
C GLN A 190 -14.09 -23.36 10.56
N LYS A 191 -12.96 -23.50 11.25
CA LYS A 191 -12.94 -24.07 12.59
C LYS A 191 -13.67 -23.13 13.53
N LEU A 192 -14.32 -23.68 14.58
CA LEU A 192 -15.06 -22.86 15.53
C LEU A 192 -14.23 -21.75 16.18
N GLN A 193 -12.99 -22.04 16.52
CA GLN A 193 -12.05 -21.05 17.06
C GLN A 193 -11.77 -19.91 16.06
N ASP A 194 -11.64 -20.22 14.78
CA ASP A 194 -11.38 -19.22 13.73
C ASP A 194 -12.62 -18.37 13.47
N TYR A 195 -13.83 -18.95 13.57
CA TYR A 195 -15.07 -18.22 13.43
C TYR A 195 -15.18 -17.07 14.46
N PHE A 196 -14.91 -17.35 15.73
CA PHE A 196 -14.96 -16.32 16.78
C PHE A 196 -13.87 -15.25 16.61
N LYS A 197 -12.72 -15.62 16.08
CA LYS A 197 -11.63 -14.71 15.74
C LYS A 197 -12.00 -13.83 14.53
N ASN A 198 -12.52 -14.45 13.47
CA ASN A 198 -12.77 -13.80 12.19
C ASN A 198 -14.04 -12.94 12.14
N ARG A 199 -15.02 -13.15 13.03
CA ARG A 199 -16.27 -12.36 13.08
C ARG A 199 -16.06 -10.86 13.29
N LEU A 200 -14.87 -10.46 13.75
CA LEU A 200 -14.49 -9.06 13.94
C LEU A 200 -13.80 -8.46 12.70
N PHE A 201 -13.53 -9.27 11.69
CA PHE A 201 -12.87 -8.82 10.49
C PHE A 201 -13.83 -8.02 9.60
N LYS A 202 -13.25 -7.17 8.78
CA LYS A 202 -13.96 -6.41 7.75
C LYS A 202 -14.18 -7.33 6.55
N ASP A 203 -15.35 -7.90 6.44
CA ASP A 203 -15.75 -8.84 5.38
C ASP A 203 -16.64 -8.20 4.31
N LYS A 204 -16.96 -6.92 4.47
CA LYS A 204 -17.71 -6.14 3.50
C LYS A 204 -16.79 -5.21 2.72
N THR A 205 -17.13 -4.95 1.47
CA THR A 205 -16.53 -3.90 0.64
C THR A 205 -17.63 -2.95 0.22
N VAL A 206 -17.40 -1.64 0.37
CA VAL A 206 -18.43 -0.63 0.13
C VAL A 206 -17.96 0.45 -0.82
N LEU A 207 -18.84 0.84 -1.74
CA LEU A 207 -18.74 2.07 -2.51
C LEU A 207 -19.81 3.03 -2.02
N LEU A 208 -19.42 4.03 -1.24
CA LEU A 208 -20.31 5.05 -0.72
C LEU A 208 -20.29 6.28 -1.63
N CYS A 209 -21.46 6.84 -1.86
CA CYS A 209 -21.67 7.99 -2.74
C CYS A 209 -22.05 9.23 -1.95
N GLU A 210 -21.50 10.41 -2.29
CA GLU A 210 -21.94 11.70 -1.74
C GLU A 210 -23.38 11.97 -2.12
N ASP A 211 -23.67 11.90 -3.42
CA ASP A 211 -25.00 12.07 -3.98
C ASP A 211 -25.70 10.72 -4.21
N ILE A 212 -27.01 10.72 -4.18
CA ILE A 212 -27.83 9.57 -4.53
C ILE A 212 -27.69 9.32 -6.05
N PRO A 213 -27.27 8.13 -6.49
CA PRO A 213 -27.19 7.81 -7.90
C PRO A 213 -28.58 7.63 -8.52
N ASP A 214 -28.70 7.89 -9.83
CA ASP A 214 -29.92 7.67 -10.58
C ASP A 214 -30.25 6.16 -10.73
N ALA A 215 -29.20 5.32 -10.86
CA ALA A 215 -29.31 3.88 -10.95
C ALA A 215 -28.00 3.21 -10.52
N TRP A 216 -28.02 1.89 -10.40
CA TRP A 216 -26.85 1.08 -10.02
C TRP A 216 -26.86 -0.29 -10.69
N GLU A 217 -25.71 -0.96 -10.65
CA GLU A 217 -25.55 -2.37 -10.99
C GLU A 217 -24.51 -2.98 -10.05
N ALA A 218 -24.94 -3.97 -9.30
CA ALA A 218 -24.08 -4.67 -8.37
C ALA A 218 -23.62 -6.03 -8.86
N ASN A 219 -24.17 -6.50 -9.99
CA ASN A 219 -23.82 -7.75 -10.66
C ASN A 219 -22.88 -7.49 -11.83
N GLN A 220 -21.68 -8.08 -11.81
CA GLN A 220 -20.69 -7.91 -12.87
C GLN A 220 -21.23 -8.32 -14.24
N SER A 221 -21.87 -9.49 -14.34
CA SER A 221 -22.43 -9.98 -15.61
C SER A 221 -23.59 -9.14 -16.12
N GLY A 222 -24.37 -8.54 -15.21
CA GLY A 222 -25.44 -7.61 -15.55
C GLY A 222 -24.91 -6.30 -16.17
N PHE A 223 -23.76 -5.83 -15.71
CA PHE A 223 -23.10 -4.65 -16.29
C PHE A 223 -22.41 -4.99 -17.63
N GLU A 224 -21.57 -6.00 -17.64
CA GLU A 224 -20.73 -6.33 -18.77
C GLU A 224 -21.53 -6.92 -19.95
N GLY A 225 -22.40 -7.87 -19.67
CA GLY A 225 -23.12 -8.62 -20.71
C GLY A 225 -22.17 -9.22 -21.74
N GLU A 226 -22.63 -9.35 -22.97
CA GLU A 226 -21.85 -9.91 -24.08
C GLU A 226 -20.67 -9.01 -24.52
N GLY A 227 -20.71 -7.71 -24.18
CA GLY A 227 -19.67 -6.77 -24.56
C GLY A 227 -18.45 -6.75 -23.65
N GLY A 228 -18.54 -7.39 -22.48
CA GLY A 228 -17.50 -7.34 -21.46
C GLY A 228 -17.16 -5.91 -21.01
N LEU A 229 -16.04 -5.74 -20.33
CA LEU A 229 -15.62 -4.42 -19.85
C LEU A 229 -15.29 -3.42 -20.98
N HIS A 230 -14.91 -3.88 -22.18
CA HIS A 230 -14.56 -2.98 -23.27
C HIS A 230 -15.76 -2.27 -23.90
N ALA A 231 -16.91 -2.92 -23.89
CA ALA A 231 -18.15 -2.41 -24.49
C ALA A 231 -19.38 -2.90 -23.70
N PRO A 232 -19.50 -2.53 -22.41
CA PRO A 232 -20.54 -3.09 -21.54
C PRO A 232 -21.93 -2.94 -22.14
N SER A 233 -22.68 -4.06 -22.13
CA SER A 233 -24.04 -4.06 -22.67
C SER A 233 -24.95 -3.07 -21.93
N ALA A 234 -24.74 -2.86 -20.65
CA ALA A 234 -25.49 -1.92 -19.84
C ALA A 234 -25.36 -0.45 -20.30
N LEU A 235 -24.27 -0.10 -21.00
CA LEU A 235 -24.13 1.27 -21.53
C LEU A 235 -24.99 1.55 -22.77
N ARG A 236 -25.57 0.50 -23.38
CA ARG A 236 -26.51 0.67 -24.49
C ARG A 236 -27.89 1.10 -24.02
N GLU A 237 -28.18 0.80 -22.77
CA GLU A 237 -29.44 1.15 -22.13
C GLU A 237 -29.43 2.61 -21.65
N GLU A 238 -30.62 3.16 -21.45
CA GLU A 238 -30.77 4.51 -20.88
C GLU A 238 -30.45 4.53 -19.39
N ARG A 239 -30.70 3.42 -18.70
CA ARG A 239 -30.58 3.29 -17.26
C ARG A 239 -30.07 1.91 -16.88
N LEU A 240 -29.18 1.84 -15.89
CA LEU A 240 -28.78 0.57 -15.29
C LEU A 240 -29.99 -0.15 -14.69
N ALA A 241 -29.94 -1.47 -14.68
CA ALA A 241 -31.06 -2.32 -14.29
C ALA A 241 -31.42 -2.26 -12.79
N CYS A 242 -30.60 -1.65 -11.96
CA CYS A 242 -30.69 -1.68 -10.51
C CYS A 242 -30.62 -3.12 -9.96
N GLY A 243 -29.77 -3.93 -10.56
CA GLY A 243 -29.58 -5.34 -10.22
C GLY A 243 -28.68 -5.53 -9.00
N ASP A 244 -29.02 -6.52 -8.18
CA ASP A 244 -28.19 -7.02 -7.10
C ASP A 244 -27.41 -8.24 -7.56
N ALA A 245 -26.23 -8.49 -6.97
CA ALA A 245 -25.54 -9.77 -7.10
C ALA A 245 -25.92 -10.69 -5.95
N ARG A 246 -26.37 -11.91 -6.28
CA ARG A 246 -26.73 -12.92 -5.27
C ARG A 246 -26.12 -14.25 -5.64
N TYR A 247 -25.03 -14.62 -4.94
CA TYR A 247 -24.18 -15.77 -5.29
C TYR A 247 -23.54 -15.63 -6.69
N GLU A 248 -23.25 -14.40 -7.08
CA GLU A 248 -22.67 -14.02 -8.36
C GLU A 248 -21.49 -13.08 -8.10
N THR A 249 -20.65 -12.88 -9.12
CA THR A 249 -19.52 -11.97 -8.99
C THR A 249 -20.00 -10.53 -8.79
N PRO A 250 -19.69 -9.92 -7.66
CA PRO A 250 -20.15 -8.56 -7.37
C PRO A 250 -19.28 -7.50 -8.06
N VAL A 251 -19.90 -6.36 -8.31
CA VAL A 251 -19.25 -5.12 -8.74
C VAL A 251 -19.93 -3.94 -8.05
N ALA A 252 -19.23 -2.83 -7.93
CA ALA A 252 -19.83 -1.59 -7.47
C ALA A 252 -19.88 -0.59 -8.62
N CYS A 253 -21.01 -0.51 -9.31
CA CYS A 253 -21.25 0.43 -10.38
C CYS A 253 -22.50 1.27 -10.10
N VAL A 254 -22.37 2.59 -10.23
CA VAL A 254 -23.50 3.53 -10.10
C VAL A 254 -23.58 4.41 -11.34
N GLN A 255 -24.79 4.92 -11.64
CA GLN A 255 -25.03 5.83 -12.77
C GLN A 255 -25.47 7.18 -12.27
N TYR A 256 -24.87 8.24 -12.81
CA TYR A 256 -25.34 9.61 -12.69
C TYR A 256 -25.68 10.17 -14.05
N ARG A 257 -26.89 10.69 -14.19
CA ARG A 257 -27.35 11.41 -15.39
C ARG A 257 -27.12 12.90 -15.18
N LEU A 258 -26.26 13.47 -16.00
CA LEU A 258 -25.83 14.87 -15.88
C LEU A 258 -26.41 15.71 -17.01
N ALA A 259 -27.04 16.82 -16.65
CA ALA A 259 -27.34 17.90 -17.58
C ALA A 259 -26.29 19.01 -17.37
N LEU A 260 -25.23 18.99 -18.17
CA LEU A 260 -24.13 19.95 -18.08
C LEU A 260 -24.42 21.16 -18.97
N GLY A 261 -24.40 22.38 -18.39
CA GLY A 261 -24.40 23.62 -19.16
C GLY A 261 -23.07 23.85 -19.88
N ALA A 262 -23.02 24.76 -20.83
CA ALA A 262 -21.82 25.16 -21.55
C ALA A 262 -20.70 25.58 -20.57
N GLY A 263 -19.55 24.94 -20.64
CA GLY A 263 -18.39 25.19 -19.77
C GLY A 263 -18.60 24.81 -18.30
N ALA A 264 -19.69 24.14 -17.95
CA ALA A 264 -19.98 23.74 -16.57
C ALA A 264 -19.16 22.55 -16.12
N VAL A 265 -18.98 22.40 -14.80
CA VAL A 265 -18.31 21.29 -14.14
C VAL A 265 -19.30 20.58 -13.21
N SER A 266 -19.30 19.26 -13.23
CA SER A 266 -19.99 18.43 -12.25
C SER A 266 -18.97 17.66 -11.43
N THR A 267 -19.04 17.72 -10.11
CA THR A 267 -18.16 17.01 -9.18
C THR A 267 -18.94 15.93 -8.43
N LYS A 268 -18.35 14.75 -8.29
CA LYS A 268 -18.86 13.63 -7.50
C LYS A 268 -17.75 13.08 -6.61
N ARG A 269 -18.10 12.74 -5.37
CA ARG A 269 -17.15 12.16 -4.41
C ARG A 269 -17.60 10.79 -3.94
N PHE A 270 -16.63 9.92 -3.75
CA PHE A 270 -16.84 8.54 -3.36
C PHE A 270 -15.87 8.12 -2.26
N VAL A 271 -16.34 7.24 -1.41
CA VAL A 271 -15.49 6.49 -0.47
C VAL A 271 -15.57 5.01 -0.84
N PHE A 272 -14.43 4.39 -1.09
CA PHE A 272 -14.34 2.96 -1.32
C PHE A 272 -13.49 2.33 -0.21
N ALA A 273 -14.07 1.38 0.53
CA ALA A 273 -13.46 0.89 1.75
C ALA A 273 -13.93 -0.52 2.11
N PRO A 274 -13.13 -1.28 2.90
CA PRO A 274 -13.64 -2.42 3.62
C PRO A 274 -14.38 -1.97 4.90
N ALA A 275 -15.40 -2.72 5.30
CA ALA A 275 -16.15 -2.48 6.52
C ALA A 275 -16.57 -3.78 7.19
N ARG A 276 -16.78 -3.74 8.50
CA ARG A 276 -17.23 -4.87 9.30
C ARG A 276 -18.75 -4.98 9.33
N ASP A 277 -19.41 -3.85 9.55
CA ASP A 277 -20.85 -3.78 9.80
C ASP A 277 -21.46 -2.46 9.31
N ASP A 278 -22.78 -2.38 9.35
CA ASP A 278 -23.53 -1.21 8.89
C ASP A 278 -23.23 0.04 9.73
N ALA A 279 -22.88 -0.13 11.02
CA ALA A 279 -22.53 1.00 11.88
C ALA A 279 -21.21 1.65 11.45
N GLU A 280 -20.20 0.83 11.10
CA GLU A 280 -18.94 1.32 10.56
C GLU A 280 -19.14 1.97 9.18
N ILE A 281 -19.96 1.38 8.30
CA ILE A 281 -20.31 1.98 7.00
C ILE A 281 -20.93 3.36 7.19
N ALA A 282 -21.92 3.47 8.07
CA ALA A 282 -22.55 4.75 8.38
C ALA A 282 -21.57 5.77 8.98
N GLN A 283 -20.58 5.33 9.75
CA GLN A 283 -19.53 6.19 10.29
C GLN A 283 -18.59 6.68 9.18
N LEU A 284 -18.13 5.81 8.26
CA LEU A 284 -17.33 6.19 7.10
C LEU A 284 -18.03 7.26 6.26
N ARG A 285 -19.32 7.05 5.98
CA ARG A 285 -20.14 8.02 5.25
C ARG A 285 -20.20 9.38 5.95
N ARG A 286 -20.55 9.40 7.24
CA ARG A 286 -20.65 10.67 8.00
C ARG A 286 -19.31 11.39 8.10
N ARG A 287 -18.21 10.65 8.23
CA ARG A 287 -16.88 11.23 8.40
C ARG A 287 -16.34 11.84 7.12
N TYR A 288 -16.55 11.16 5.99
CA TYR A 288 -15.86 11.52 4.74
C TYR A 288 -16.77 12.12 3.66
N LEU A 289 -18.05 11.79 3.62
CA LEU A 289 -18.96 12.34 2.62
C LEU A 289 -19.84 13.49 3.17
N SER A 290 -19.31 14.23 4.15
CA SER A 290 -19.85 15.53 4.55
C SER A 290 -19.09 16.64 3.84
N ALA A 291 -19.70 17.85 3.75
CA ALA A 291 -19.14 18.99 3.01
C ALA A 291 -17.68 19.31 3.36
N ASP A 292 -17.31 19.23 4.64
CA ASP A 292 -15.96 19.53 5.12
C ASP A 292 -15.12 18.30 5.39
N GLY A 293 -15.74 17.12 5.60
CA GLY A 293 -15.05 15.88 6.03
C GLY A 293 -14.08 15.37 5.00
N PHE A 294 -14.47 15.38 3.74
CA PHE A 294 -13.63 14.92 2.63
C PHE A 294 -12.37 15.79 2.47
N THR A 295 -12.55 17.11 2.46
CA THR A 295 -11.45 18.07 2.36
C THR A 295 -10.53 18.00 3.58
N ALA A 296 -11.10 17.91 4.79
CA ALA A 296 -10.32 17.78 6.01
C ALA A 296 -9.48 16.48 6.03
N ALA A 297 -10.04 15.38 5.52
CA ALA A 297 -9.31 14.11 5.42
C ALA A 297 -8.14 14.21 4.44
N ALA A 298 -8.34 14.79 3.25
CA ALA A 298 -7.27 15.01 2.27
C ALA A 298 -6.14 15.90 2.82
N LEU A 299 -6.49 17.02 3.47
CA LEU A 299 -5.51 17.89 4.13
C LEU A 299 -4.82 17.19 5.33
N GLY A 300 -5.52 16.34 6.05
CA GLY A 300 -4.94 15.50 7.09
C GLY A 300 -3.90 14.53 6.53
N TYR A 301 -4.17 13.98 5.37
CA TYR A 301 -3.25 13.08 4.67
C TYR A 301 -2.02 13.83 4.13
N ASP A 302 -2.19 15.03 3.58
CA ASP A 302 -1.07 15.87 3.18
C ASP A 302 -0.10 16.07 4.34
N ARG A 303 -0.61 16.47 5.52
CA ARG A 303 0.21 16.62 6.73
C ARG A 303 0.86 15.32 7.20
N TYR A 304 0.18 14.19 7.04
CA TYR A 304 0.76 12.89 7.37
C TYR A 304 1.96 12.57 6.47
N ILE A 305 1.86 12.78 5.17
CA ILE A 305 2.95 12.55 4.23
C ILE A 305 4.11 13.54 4.44
N GLU A 306 3.81 14.79 4.78
CA GLU A 306 4.83 15.81 5.11
C GLU A 306 5.68 15.45 6.31
N GLN A 307 5.20 14.64 7.25
CA GLN A 307 6.02 14.13 8.37
C GLN A 307 7.20 13.27 7.89
N GLY A 308 7.17 12.76 6.69
CA GLY A 308 8.25 12.03 6.04
C GLY A 308 9.13 12.90 5.13
N ALA A 309 9.01 14.21 5.19
CA ALA A 309 9.96 15.11 4.54
C ALA A 309 11.34 14.91 5.18
N GLY A 310 12.36 14.63 4.36
CA GLY A 310 13.70 14.37 4.85
C GLY A 310 14.39 15.62 5.41
N CYS A 311 15.41 15.41 6.20
CA CYS A 311 16.31 16.48 6.68
C CYS A 311 17.31 16.91 5.60
N ILE A 312 17.47 16.11 4.54
CA ILE A 312 18.38 16.38 3.43
C ILE A 312 17.65 17.21 2.39
N ALA A 313 18.17 18.37 2.06
CA ALA A 313 17.73 19.20 0.96
C ALA A 313 18.96 19.57 0.11
N VAL A 314 18.92 19.27 -1.18
CA VAL A 314 20.00 19.56 -2.11
C VAL A 314 19.52 20.53 -3.19
N GLU A 315 20.43 21.37 -3.65
CA GLU A 315 20.24 22.23 -4.81
C GLU A 315 21.47 22.09 -5.70
N THR A 316 21.28 21.40 -6.83
CA THR A 316 22.34 21.08 -7.79
C THR A 316 21.97 21.60 -9.18
N PRO A 317 22.90 21.55 -10.15
CA PRO A 317 22.58 21.81 -11.55
C PRO A 317 21.63 20.79 -12.16
N ASP A 318 21.55 19.57 -11.60
CA ASP A 318 20.67 18.49 -12.04
C ASP A 318 19.34 18.51 -11.25
N LYS A 319 18.30 19.05 -11.88
CA LYS A 319 16.97 19.17 -11.26
C LYS A 319 16.24 17.85 -11.09
N ASP A 320 16.55 16.83 -11.88
CA ASP A 320 16.01 15.48 -11.72
C ASP A 320 16.58 14.83 -10.45
N PHE A 321 17.87 15.02 -10.19
CA PHE A 321 18.50 14.58 -8.96
C PHE A 321 17.94 15.32 -7.73
N ASP A 322 17.78 16.64 -7.82
CA ASP A 322 17.17 17.44 -6.74
C ASP A 322 15.77 16.93 -6.42
N ASN A 323 14.94 16.69 -7.44
CA ASN A 323 13.59 16.16 -7.28
C ASN A 323 13.58 14.77 -6.62
N PHE A 324 14.47 13.89 -7.09
CA PHE A 324 14.59 12.55 -6.51
C PHE A 324 14.96 12.60 -5.03
N VAL A 325 16.00 13.34 -4.66
CA VAL A 325 16.51 13.40 -3.27
C VAL A 325 15.53 14.11 -2.36
N ASN A 326 15.06 15.30 -2.75
CA ASN A 326 14.27 16.16 -1.87
C ASN A 326 12.83 15.65 -1.66
N HIS A 327 12.29 14.87 -2.58
CA HIS A 327 10.88 14.46 -2.55
C HIS A 327 10.69 12.95 -2.54
N TRP A 328 11.21 12.25 -3.55
CA TRP A 328 10.83 10.86 -3.77
C TRP A 328 11.62 9.87 -2.94
N LEU A 329 12.90 10.11 -2.70
CA LEU A 329 13.73 9.27 -1.85
C LEU A 329 13.25 9.34 -0.40
N ALA A 330 13.05 10.54 0.14
CA ALA A 330 12.53 10.72 1.49
C ALA A 330 11.16 10.08 1.67
N ARG A 331 10.26 10.23 0.68
CA ARG A 331 8.95 9.60 0.68
C ARG A 331 9.05 8.08 0.69
N GLN A 332 9.96 7.49 -0.09
CA GLN A 332 10.15 6.04 -0.16
C GLN A 332 10.69 5.49 1.16
N VAL A 333 11.65 6.17 1.76
CA VAL A 333 12.19 5.79 3.08
C VAL A 333 11.10 5.87 4.16
N TYR A 334 10.30 6.93 4.14
CA TYR A 334 9.19 7.08 5.08
C TYR A 334 8.16 5.96 4.94
N TYR A 335 7.80 5.61 3.72
CA TYR A 335 6.91 4.47 3.47
C TYR A 335 7.44 3.17 4.10
N HIS A 336 8.71 2.84 3.88
CA HIS A 336 9.29 1.61 4.43
C HIS A 336 9.30 1.60 5.96
N GLY A 337 9.76 2.67 6.59
CA GLY A 337 9.84 2.74 8.04
C GLY A 337 8.50 2.91 8.75
N ASP A 338 7.49 3.53 8.12
CA ASP A 338 6.18 3.78 8.73
C ASP A 338 5.20 2.62 8.48
N ALA A 339 5.15 2.09 7.26
CA ALA A 339 4.22 1.02 6.90
C ALA A 339 4.75 -0.39 7.21
N ASN A 340 6.05 -0.55 7.45
CA ASN A 340 6.69 -1.85 7.71
C ASN A 340 6.25 -2.93 6.70
N ARG A 341 6.17 -2.55 5.41
CA ARG A 341 5.73 -3.41 4.29
C ARG A 341 4.32 -3.98 4.46
N LEU A 342 3.46 -3.38 5.29
CA LEU A 342 2.17 -3.94 5.71
C LEU A 342 2.30 -5.40 6.18
N SER A 343 3.31 -5.68 7.01
CA SER A 343 3.52 -6.98 7.65
C SER A 343 3.27 -6.87 9.15
N THR A 344 2.81 -7.95 9.76
CA THR A 344 2.67 -8.09 11.21
C THR A 344 3.94 -8.58 11.87
N ASP A 345 4.81 -9.21 11.09
CA ASP A 345 6.05 -9.85 11.48
C ASP A 345 7.13 -9.67 10.39
N PRO A 346 7.48 -8.41 10.02
CA PRO A 346 8.51 -8.20 9.00
C PRO A 346 9.78 -8.94 9.39
N GLN A 347 10.45 -9.53 8.40
CA GLN A 347 11.72 -10.22 8.62
C GLN A 347 12.71 -9.28 9.30
N THR A 348 13.42 -9.75 10.30
CA THR A 348 14.26 -8.91 11.19
C THR A 348 15.23 -8.01 10.43
N ARG A 349 15.96 -8.54 9.44
CA ARG A 349 16.87 -7.72 8.63
C ARG A 349 16.12 -6.64 7.84
N ASN A 350 14.95 -6.98 7.30
CA ASN A 350 14.14 -6.02 6.55
C ASN A 350 13.63 -4.91 7.45
N TYR A 351 13.14 -5.26 8.63
CA TYR A 351 12.68 -4.28 9.63
C TYR A 351 13.81 -3.32 10.05
N LEU A 352 14.99 -3.85 10.34
CA LEU A 352 16.16 -3.05 10.71
C LEU A 352 16.59 -2.13 9.55
N GLN A 353 16.73 -2.66 8.34
CA GLN A 353 17.14 -1.88 7.16
C GLN A 353 16.10 -0.80 6.78
N ASP A 354 14.81 -1.14 6.81
CA ASP A 354 13.74 -0.20 6.49
C ASP A 354 13.71 0.97 7.49
N ASN A 355 14.02 0.70 8.77
CA ASN A 355 14.09 1.72 9.80
C ASN A 355 15.45 2.45 9.88
N MET A 356 16.51 1.91 9.30
CA MET A 356 17.81 2.58 9.23
C MET A 356 17.72 3.91 8.50
N GLY A 357 17.02 3.96 7.37
CA GLY A 357 16.78 5.21 6.63
C GLY A 357 15.99 6.27 7.41
N MET A 358 15.17 5.82 8.37
CA MET A 358 14.40 6.73 9.23
C MET A 358 15.30 7.59 10.14
N ALA A 359 16.56 7.22 10.35
CA ALA A 359 17.52 8.07 11.07
C ALA A 359 17.67 9.45 10.41
N PHE A 360 17.56 9.53 9.07
CA PHE A 360 17.65 10.77 8.29
C PHE A 360 16.34 11.56 8.18
N ILE A 361 15.21 10.97 8.58
CA ILE A 361 13.87 11.56 8.41
C ILE A 361 13.22 11.81 9.75
N ARG A 362 13.18 10.80 10.60
CA ARG A 362 12.54 10.81 11.93
C ARG A 362 13.39 10.01 12.91
N PRO A 363 14.51 10.55 13.41
CA PRO A 363 15.45 9.82 14.26
C PRO A 363 14.80 9.16 15.49
N ALA A 364 13.81 9.80 16.10
CA ALA A 364 13.06 9.22 17.23
C ALA A 364 12.29 7.94 16.84
N ALA A 365 11.77 7.86 15.61
CA ALA A 365 11.12 6.64 15.11
C ALA A 365 12.14 5.54 14.83
N ALA A 366 13.29 5.86 14.24
CA ALA A 366 14.40 4.92 14.05
C ALA A 366 14.88 4.35 15.38
N ARG A 367 15.05 5.20 16.40
CA ARG A 367 15.42 4.80 17.75
C ARG A 367 14.41 3.82 18.37
N ALA A 368 13.14 4.19 18.32
CA ALA A 368 12.06 3.34 18.87
C ALA A 368 11.99 1.97 18.17
N ALA A 369 12.12 1.93 16.84
CA ALA A 369 12.13 0.70 16.08
C ALA A 369 13.34 -0.19 16.42
N PHE A 370 14.51 0.41 16.56
CA PHE A 370 15.73 -0.31 16.94
C PHE A 370 15.61 -0.95 18.33
N LEU A 371 15.13 -0.20 19.32
CA LEU A 371 14.90 -0.69 20.69
C LEU A 371 13.82 -1.79 20.70
N HIS A 372 12.76 -1.63 19.92
CA HIS A 372 11.70 -2.65 19.79
C HIS A 372 12.25 -3.96 19.22
N ALA A 373 13.10 -3.91 18.20
CA ALA A 373 13.76 -5.10 17.66
C ALA A 373 14.65 -5.79 18.69
N LEU A 374 15.48 -5.03 19.41
CA LEU A 374 16.34 -5.56 20.47
C LEU A 374 15.55 -6.19 21.63
N GLY A 375 14.35 -5.68 21.92
CA GLY A 375 13.45 -6.25 22.91
C GLY A 375 12.98 -7.68 22.58
N GLN A 376 13.19 -8.14 21.33
CA GLN A 376 12.83 -9.48 20.90
C GLN A 376 14.05 -10.41 20.76
N GLN A 377 15.24 -9.94 21.17
CA GLN A 377 16.46 -10.75 21.12
C GLN A 377 16.35 -11.98 22.02
N GLU A 378 16.82 -13.11 21.52
CA GLU A 378 16.90 -14.39 22.22
C GLU A 378 17.96 -14.40 23.34
N ALA A 379 17.81 -15.31 24.31
CA ALA A 379 18.72 -15.46 25.45
C ALA A 379 20.18 -15.73 25.05
N ASN A 380 20.39 -16.38 23.92
CA ASN A 380 21.72 -16.71 23.39
C ASN A 380 22.35 -15.58 22.55
N GLY A 381 21.68 -14.44 22.41
CA GLY A 381 22.12 -13.30 21.61
C GLY A 381 21.65 -13.30 20.16
N ALA A 382 21.03 -14.37 19.67
CA ALA A 382 20.44 -14.40 18.33
C ALA A 382 19.28 -13.40 18.22
N MET A 383 19.02 -12.93 16.99
CA MET A 383 17.79 -12.20 16.68
C MET A 383 16.76 -13.17 16.11
N PRO A 384 15.46 -12.97 16.40
CA PRO A 384 14.41 -13.79 15.79
C PRO A 384 14.30 -13.54 14.30
N ASP A 385 13.64 -14.42 13.56
CA ASP A 385 13.49 -14.29 12.11
C ASP A 385 12.58 -13.15 11.69
N GLY A 386 11.59 -12.81 12.50
CA GLY A 386 10.69 -11.68 12.28
C GLY A 386 10.49 -10.87 13.56
N ILE A 387 10.23 -9.60 13.40
CA ILE A 387 9.90 -8.68 14.50
C ILE A 387 8.39 -8.58 14.60
N LEU A 388 7.83 -9.02 15.72
CA LEU A 388 6.40 -8.90 16.01
C LEU A 388 6.05 -7.45 16.32
N LEU A 389 5.16 -6.85 15.52
CA LEU A 389 4.88 -5.41 15.61
C LEU A 389 3.81 -5.05 16.65
N PHE A 390 3.00 -6.01 17.11
CA PHE A 390 1.97 -5.79 18.11
C PHE A 390 1.65 -7.08 18.88
N GLU A 391 1.00 -6.92 20.01
CA GLU A 391 0.57 -8.02 20.86
C GLU A 391 -0.37 -8.97 20.10
N GLY A 392 -0.11 -10.27 20.18
CA GLY A 392 -0.85 -11.31 19.48
C GLY A 392 -0.45 -11.54 18.02
N ALA A 393 0.56 -10.82 17.50
CA ALA A 393 1.18 -11.18 16.24
C ALA A 393 1.97 -12.48 16.36
N GLU A 394 2.03 -13.25 15.27
CA GLU A 394 2.74 -14.53 15.21
C GLU A 394 3.69 -14.53 14.02
N LEU A 395 4.82 -15.22 14.14
CA LEU A 395 5.72 -15.43 13.01
C LEU A 395 5.05 -16.29 11.95
N LYS A 396 5.01 -15.79 10.73
CA LYS A 396 4.49 -16.52 9.58
C LYS A 396 5.50 -17.50 9.03
N TYR A 397 5.03 -18.36 8.15
CA TYR A 397 5.81 -19.46 7.59
C TYR A 397 7.21 -19.05 7.11
N ILE A 398 7.32 -17.94 6.38
CA ILE A 398 8.62 -17.48 5.84
C ILE A 398 9.59 -17.03 6.95
N ASN A 399 9.06 -16.55 8.06
CA ASN A 399 9.82 -16.05 9.21
C ASN A 399 9.97 -17.12 10.32
N GLN A 400 9.66 -18.38 10.02
CA GLN A 400 9.91 -19.53 10.90
C GLN A 400 11.18 -20.30 10.52
N ILE A 401 11.89 -19.84 9.50
CA ILE A 401 13.15 -20.43 9.06
C ILE A 401 14.27 -19.63 9.70
N PRO A 402 15.05 -20.21 10.64
CA PRO A 402 16.11 -19.48 11.31
C PRO A 402 17.17 -18.98 10.33
N HIS A 403 17.31 -17.67 10.24
CA HIS A 403 18.33 -17.01 9.43
C HIS A 403 19.49 -16.54 10.30
N THR A 404 20.69 -16.77 9.86
CA THR A 404 21.92 -16.49 10.63
C THR A 404 22.47 -15.10 10.42
N ASP A 405 21.92 -14.33 9.48
CA ASP A 405 22.41 -12.98 9.14
C ASP A 405 21.79 -11.84 9.97
N HIS A 406 20.73 -12.08 10.73
CA HIS A 406 19.98 -11.01 11.39
C HIS A 406 20.82 -10.16 12.34
N CYS A 407 21.74 -10.78 13.07
CA CYS A 407 22.63 -10.09 14.00
C CYS A 407 23.61 -9.12 13.33
N VAL A 408 23.96 -9.36 12.05
CA VAL A 408 24.85 -8.49 11.26
C VAL A 408 24.31 -7.08 11.18
N TRP A 409 22.99 -6.92 11.09
CA TRP A 409 22.34 -5.65 10.82
C TRP A 409 22.29 -4.73 12.05
N LEU A 410 22.48 -5.26 13.26
CA LEU A 410 22.45 -4.46 14.49
C LEU A 410 23.54 -3.35 14.51
N PRO A 411 24.85 -3.67 14.40
CA PRO A 411 25.86 -2.62 14.39
C PRO A 411 25.81 -1.76 13.13
N VAL A 412 25.36 -2.30 11.98
CA VAL A 412 25.19 -1.52 10.75
C VAL A 412 24.14 -0.43 10.93
N CYS A 413 22.96 -0.78 11.45
CA CYS A 413 21.88 0.18 11.68
C CYS A 413 22.19 1.13 12.82
N LEU A 414 22.83 0.64 13.90
CA LEU A 414 23.25 1.48 15.00
C LEU A 414 24.29 2.52 14.56
N ARG A 415 25.29 2.12 13.77
CA ARG A 415 26.30 3.05 13.26
C ARG A 415 25.68 4.18 12.46
N ALA A 416 24.76 3.83 11.53
CA ALA A 416 24.03 4.84 10.75
C ALA A 416 23.24 5.81 11.65
N TYR A 417 22.61 5.30 12.71
CA TYR A 417 21.89 6.13 13.68
C TYR A 417 22.84 7.05 14.47
N LEU A 418 23.95 6.53 14.97
CA LEU A 418 24.94 7.30 15.74
C LEU A 418 25.60 8.39 14.89
N ASP A 419 25.96 8.06 13.64
CA ASP A 419 26.58 9.02 12.73
C ASP A 419 25.66 10.20 12.41
N GLU A 420 24.36 9.92 12.26
CA GLU A 420 23.38 10.96 11.94
C GLU A 420 22.98 11.79 13.16
N THR A 421 22.85 11.18 14.33
CA THR A 421 22.24 11.82 15.50
C THR A 421 23.23 12.27 16.57
N GLY A 422 24.39 11.62 16.66
CA GLY A 422 25.32 11.78 17.78
C GLY A 422 24.78 11.25 19.11
N ASP A 423 23.64 10.54 19.14
CA ASP A 423 22.99 10.03 20.36
C ASP A 423 23.71 8.78 20.91
N ALA A 424 24.90 8.98 21.48
CA ALA A 424 25.64 7.90 22.13
C ALA A 424 24.92 7.36 23.38
N ALA A 425 23.96 8.09 23.95
CA ALA A 425 23.22 7.67 25.14
C ALA A 425 22.35 6.43 24.87
N ILE A 426 21.98 6.17 23.61
CA ILE A 426 21.27 4.94 23.22
C ILE A 426 21.98 3.67 23.67
N LEU A 427 23.32 3.68 23.75
CA LEU A 427 24.13 2.50 24.16
C LEU A 427 23.85 2.08 25.60
N ASP A 428 23.45 3.01 26.47
CA ASP A 428 23.13 2.75 27.87
C ASP A 428 21.65 2.49 28.13
N GLU A 429 20.80 2.63 27.10
CA GLU A 429 19.37 2.43 27.21
C GLU A 429 19.06 1.00 27.65
N PRO A 430 18.25 0.82 28.72
CA PRO A 430 17.84 -0.51 29.17
C PRO A 430 16.80 -1.13 28.25
N VAL A 431 17.04 -2.35 27.80
CA VAL A 431 16.13 -3.14 26.97
C VAL A 431 15.87 -4.48 27.62
N THR A 432 14.60 -4.83 27.83
CA THR A 432 14.17 -6.15 28.27
C THR A 432 14.00 -7.05 27.05
N GLY A 433 14.78 -8.13 26.97
CA GLY A 433 14.71 -9.08 25.85
C GLY A 433 13.64 -10.14 26.03
N HIS A 434 13.56 -11.05 25.07
CA HIS A 434 12.61 -12.17 25.10
C HIS A 434 12.82 -13.09 26.32
N ASP A 435 14.04 -13.14 26.86
CA ASP A 435 14.41 -13.86 28.08
C ASP A 435 13.93 -13.18 29.38
N GLY A 436 13.23 -12.07 29.31
CA GLY A 436 12.78 -11.27 30.45
C GLY A 436 13.91 -10.52 31.18
N GLN A 437 15.16 -10.61 30.73
CA GLN A 437 16.28 -9.89 31.35
C GLN A 437 16.42 -8.49 30.76
N THR A 438 16.65 -7.51 31.61
CA THR A 438 16.95 -6.13 31.20
C THR A 438 18.46 -5.94 31.11
N LYS A 439 18.95 -5.55 29.95
CA LYS A 439 20.36 -5.23 29.70
C LYS A 439 20.45 -3.96 28.86
N SER A 440 21.58 -3.27 28.91
CA SER A 440 21.80 -2.11 28.02
C SER A 440 21.85 -2.55 26.54
N VAL A 441 21.54 -1.63 25.64
CA VAL A 441 21.71 -1.82 24.18
C VAL A 441 23.13 -2.32 23.89
N PHE A 442 24.15 -1.71 24.51
CA PHE A 442 25.55 -2.16 24.39
C PHE A 442 25.72 -3.64 24.72
N ALA A 443 25.21 -4.07 25.86
CA ALA A 443 25.31 -5.47 26.28
C ALA A 443 24.54 -6.42 25.32
N ARG A 444 23.37 -6.01 24.83
CA ARG A 444 22.58 -6.78 23.88
C ARG A 444 23.28 -6.96 22.54
N ILE A 445 23.90 -5.91 22.01
CA ILE A 445 24.65 -6.00 20.75
C ILE A 445 25.92 -6.82 20.94
N SER A 446 26.62 -6.66 22.07
CA SER A 446 27.77 -7.53 22.40
C SER A 446 27.39 -9.02 22.37
N MET A 447 26.25 -9.38 22.96
CA MET A 447 25.73 -10.76 22.89
C MET A 447 25.47 -11.22 21.45
N ALA A 448 24.93 -10.36 20.59
CA ALA A 448 24.73 -10.68 19.17
C ALA A 448 26.04 -10.88 18.42
N MET A 449 27.07 -10.08 18.72
CA MET A 449 28.40 -10.24 18.13
C MET A 449 29.07 -11.52 18.61
N ASP A 450 28.97 -11.85 19.90
CA ASP A 450 29.43 -13.13 20.44
C ASP A 450 28.75 -14.31 19.76
N TRP A 451 27.44 -14.22 19.55
CA TRP A 451 26.69 -15.26 18.82
C TRP A 451 27.22 -15.45 17.40
N LEU A 452 27.49 -14.40 16.63
CA LEU A 452 28.12 -14.48 15.31
C LEU A 452 29.50 -15.12 15.37
N LEU A 453 30.31 -14.76 16.39
CA LEU A 453 31.66 -15.32 16.58
C LEU A 453 31.64 -16.82 16.87
N HIS A 454 30.62 -17.31 17.59
CA HIS A 454 30.49 -18.73 17.90
C HIS A 454 29.89 -19.56 16.74
N LYS A 455 29.24 -18.93 15.79
CA LYS A 455 28.61 -19.59 14.63
C LYS A 455 29.53 -19.72 13.42
N ARG A 456 30.77 -20.20 13.65
CA ARG A 456 31.79 -20.37 12.61
C ARG A 456 32.44 -21.75 12.67
N ASP A 457 32.91 -22.21 11.54
CA ASP A 457 33.70 -23.45 11.48
C ASP A 457 35.17 -23.22 11.90
N ARG A 458 35.95 -24.28 11.94
CA ARG A 458 37.37 -24.21 12.32
C ARG A 458 38.23 -23.31 11.41
N ARG A 459 37.75 -22.95 10.24
CA ARG A 459 38.42 -22.04 9.28
C ARG A 459 38.01 -20.57 9.49
N GLY A 460 37.07 -20.32 10.41
CA GLY A 460 36.51 -19.01 10.64
C GLY A 460 35.36 -18.62 9.70
N LEU A 461 34.85 -19.56 8.90
CA LEU A 461 33.74 -19.33 7.99
C LEU A 461 32.38 -19.48 8.71
N SER A 462 31.47 -18.54 8.53
CA SER A 462 30.17 -18.54 9.17
C SER A 462 29.29 -19.68 8.65
N PHE A 463 28.62 -20.40 9.55
CA PHE A 463 27.62 -21.41 9.16
C PHE A 463 26.37 -20.72 8.60
N ILE A 464 25.84 -21.25 7.49
CA ILE A 464 24.58 -20.79 6.91
C ILE A 464 23.37 -21.36 7.66
N GLU A 465 23.53 -22.52 8.31
CA GLU A 465 22.44 -23.27 8.96
C GLU A 465 21.24 -23.46 8.03
N GLN A 466 20.06 -23.01 8.41
CA GLN A 466 18.85 -23.12 7.56
C GLN A 466 18.76 -22.03 6.51
N GLY A 467 19.31 -20.83 6.75
CA GLY A 467 19.31 -19.75 5.78
C GLY A 467 20.17 -18.57 6.20
N ASP A 468 20.42 -17.68 5.24
CA ASP A 468 21.03 -16.37 5.44
C ASP A 468 20.35 -15.34 4.54
N TRP A 469 21.03 -14.27 4.17
CA TRP A 469 20.51 -13.20 3.32
C TRP A 469 19.94 -13.67 1.97
N CYS A 470 20.41 -14.80 1.46
CA CYS A 470 19.93 -15.37 0.20
C CYS A 470 18.75 -16.32 0.44
N ASP A 471 17.53 -15.79 0.57
CA ASP A 471 16.30 -16.56 0.84
C ASP A 471 16.09 -17.81 -0.02
N PRO A 472 16.43 -17.84 -1.35
CA PRO A 472 16.30 -19.05 -2.16
C PRO A 472 17.23 -20.20 -1.71
N MET A 473 18.28 -19.92 -0.95
CA MET A 473 19.21 -20.94 -0.43
C MET A 473 18.75 -21.51 0.92
N ASN A 474 17.47 -21.73 1.03
CA ASN A 474 16.83 -22.29 2.21
C ASN A 474 17.26 -23.75 2.46
N MET A 475 17.51 -24.09 3.72
CA MET A 475 17.85 -25.43 4.22
C MET A 475 19.21 -26.00 3.71
N VAL A 476 20.02 -25.22 3.01
CA VAL A 476 21.28 -25.69 2.42
C VAL A 476 22.26 -26.20 3.48
N GLY A 477 22.32 -25.55 4.62
CA GLY A 477 23.24 -25.88 5.71
C GLY A 477 22.57 -26.48 6.96
N TYR A 478 21.33 -26.97 6.88
CA TYR A 478 20.55 -27.43 8.04
C TYR A 478 21.24 -28.53 8.89
N LYS A 479 22.20 -29.27 8.32
CA LYS A 479 23.02 -30.27 9.03
C LYS A 479 24.19 -29.66 9.83
N GLY A 480 24.28 -28.34 9.92
CA GLY A 480 25.35 -27.63 10.64
C GLY A 480 26.73 -27.72 9.99
N ARG A 481 26.84 -27.98 8.70
CA ARG A 481 28.10 -28.14 7.97
C ARG A 481 28.30 -27.14 6.82
N GLY A 482 27.21 -26.59 6.28
CA GLY A 482 27.27 -25.60 5.22
C GLY A 482 27.76 -24.25 5.73
N VAL A 483 28.65 -23.62 4.97
CA VAL A 483 29.17 -22.28 5.30
C VAL A 483 28.76 -21.27 4.22
N SER A 484 28.58 -20.01 4.62
CA SER A 484 28.26 -18.89 3.73
C SER A 484 29.46 -17.97 3.60
N GLY A 485 29.94 -17.78 2.37
CA GLY A 485 30.95 -16.76 2.06
C GLY A 485 30.42 -15.36 2.29
N TRP A 486 29.18 -15.10 1.86
CA TRP A 486 28.53 -13.81 2.08
C TRP A 486 28.42 -13.47 3.57
N LEU A 487 27.86 -14.38 4.38
CA LEU A 487 27.68 -14.16 5.81
C LEU A 487 29.04 -13.98 6.52
N THR A 488 30.08 -14.67 6.09
CA THR A 488 31.42 -14.53 6.65
C THR A 488 31.97 -13.11 6.47
N VAL A 489 31.82 -12.55 5.26
CA VAL A 489 32.24 -11.16 4.97
C VAL A 489 31.36 -10.16 5.71
N ALA A 490 30.04 -10.37 5.72
CA ALA A 490 29.08 -9.50 6.41
C ALA A 490 29.29 -9.49 7.93
N ALA A 491 29.56 -10.66 8.54
CA ALA A 491 29.89 -10.77 9.96
C ALA A 491 31.23 -10.07 10.29
N ALA A 492 32.25 -10.20 9.44
CA ALA A 492 33.51 -9.47 9.63
C ALA A 492 33.32 -7.95 9.57
N TYR A 493 32.46 -7.47 8.66
CA TYR A 493 32.14 -6.04 8.58
C TYR A 493 31.37 -5.57 9.83
N ALA A 494 30.37 -6.30 10.27
CA ALA A 494 29.59 -5.98 11.47
C ALA A 494 30.44 -5.96 12.73
N LEU A 495 31.32 -6.94 12.88
CA LEU A 495 32.27 -6.99 14.01
C LEU A 495 33.25 -5.82 14.01
N ARG A 496 33.72 -5.39 12.84
CA ARG A 496 34.56 -4.21 12.71
C ARG A 496 33.84 -2.93 13.14
N LEU A 497 32.62 -2.71 12.64
CA LEU A 497 31.80 -1.58 13.06
C LEU A 497 31.55 -1.58 14.56
N TRP A 498 31.32 -2.77 15.14
CA TRP A 498 31.12 -2.90 16.57
C TRP A 498 32.39 -2.58 17.36
N ALA A 499 33.55 -3.02 16.90
CA ALA A 499 34.84 -2.70 17.50
C ALA A 499 35.12 -1.20 17.48
N ASP A 500 34.80 -0.51 16.37
CA ASP A 500 34.92 0.96 16.27
C ASP A 500 34.02 1.65 17.31
N ILE A 501 32.75 1.21 17.47
CA ILE A 501 31.82 1.75 18.48
C ILE A 501 32.34 1.47 19.92
N CYS A 502 32.88 0.28 20.20
CA CYS A 502 33.47 -0.04 21.49
C CYS A 502 34.65 0.90 21.81
N THR A 503 35.53 1.12 20.83
CA THR A 503 36.69 2.03 20.99
C THR A 503 36.23 3.46 21.24
N GLU A 504 35.26 3.98 20.49
CA GLU A 504 34.68 5.31 20.71
C GLU A 504 34.07 5.47 22.12
N ARG A 505 33.54 4.38 22.68
CA ARG A 505 33.00 4.35 24.03
C ARG A 505 34.10 4.22 25.12
N GLY A 506 35.34 3.88 24.74
CA GLY A 506 36.44 3.60 25.66
C GLY A 506 36.34 2.19 26.30
N ASP A 507 35.73 1.22 25.60
CA ASP A 507 35.66 -0.19 26.03
C ASP A 507 36.62 -1.00 25.13
N ASP A 508 37.74 -1.39 25.66
CA ASP A 508 38.83 -2.08 24.95
C ASP A 508 38.70 -3.61 25.00
N ARG A 509 37.57 -4.16 25.43
CA ARG A 509 37.32 -5.62 25.56
C ARG A 509 36.99 -6.30 24.26
#